data_674da5a297b93eb16b29dfa406160142
#
_entry.id   674da5a297b93eb16b29dfa406160142
#
_cell.length_a   1.000
_cell.length_b   1.000
_cell.length_c   1.000
_cell.angle_alpha   90.00
_cell.angle_beta   90.00
_cell.angle_gamma   90.00
#
_symmetry.space_group_name_H-M   'P 1'
#
loop_
_entity.id
_entity.type
_entity.pdbx_description
1 polymer ?
#
loop_
_entity_poly.entity_id
_entity_poly.type
_entity_poly.pdbx_seq_one_letter_code
_entity_poly.pdbx_strand_id
1 'polypeptide(L)'
;DKPVENLKLGTEYTESQINEAIKISKEGGDPYSIVPSKDEIGHGTMSAGVIGGRGINPDLLGAAPNCNFVVVKIKPVGDFVLKYGGVSTDKIAYGNIELILAIRYLRIISAKLKKPMVIYFPFGTNTGAHDGTGDMEGVLEAQGRRNGIVAVVGTGNQGDTQTHIEGKFEQDEKMKTIRIKIGKNQKDLNFQIYCQKPDKVEVGIVSPSGEILDKLDVKFRQIEDYKFIYEGTTVTIVYLYPDEYNADETIIIKFKDIREGIWQIRLYGEKIVDGRYWAWLPQRELLDSDTRFFDPTQRTTLTVPATGRGVLATAYYNQELNSTVSKSGRGYTRDGRIKPDIAAGGVNAIVPKPGGGTTVATGSSVATSVLAGCCALILQWAIINGNDPEVRARKLISYVVRGAKMRQGDIYPNIDWGYGMLDMKNIFDSFRSQKQLKEIRDSIDKDGNSKYIEFSIIRKRVINKLYDE
;
A
#
# COMPACT_ATOMS: atom_id res chain seq x y z
N ASP A 1 20.25 21.51 -15.95
CA ASP A 1 19.38 21.15 -14.80
C ASP A 1 20.10 21.49 -13.51
N LYS A 2 19.49 22.35 -12.69
CA LYS A 2 20.03 22.63 -11.34
C LYS A 2 19.47 21.58 -10.38
N PRO A 3 20.32 20.77 -9.73
CA PRO A 3 19.86 19.80 -8.75
C PRO A 3 19.09 20.47 -7.62
N VAL A 4 18.06 19.78 -7.10
CA VAL A 4 17.32 20.27 -5.92
C VAL A 4 18.31 20.48 -4.75
N GLU A 5 18.32 21.69 -4.21
CA GLU A 5 19.15 22.03 -3.05
C GLU A 5 18.89 21.02 -1.91
N ASN A 6 19.94 20.48 -1.31
CA ASN A 6 19.92 19.44 -0.28
C ASN A 6 19.63 17.98 -0.72
N LEU A 7 19.29 17.71 -1.99
CA LEU A 7 19.15 16.33 -2.49
C LEU A 7 20.21 15.97 -3.52
N LYS A 8 20.78 16.98 -4.20
CA LYS A 8 21.74 16.83 -5.31
C LYS A 8 21.19 15.99 -6.49
N LEU A 9 19.88 15.81 -6.56
CA LEU A 9 19.17 14.99 -7.55
C LEU A 9 17.88 15.68 -7.97
N GLY A 10 17.45 15.40 -9.23
CA GLY A 10 16.19 15.89 -9.78
C GLY A 10 16.23 17.37 -10.16
N THR A 11 15.12 17.84 -10.71
CA THR A 11 14.91 19.25 -11.09
C THR A 11 13.63 19.72 -10.44
N GLU A 12 13.65 20.87 -9.75
CA GLU A 12 12.47 21.49 -9.16
C GLU A 12 11.95 22.59 -10.11
N TYR A 13 10.67 22.54 -10.41
CA TYR A 13 9.93 23.58 -11.09
C TYR A 13 9.01 24.29 -10.10
N THR A 14 9.18 25.59 -10.00
CA THR A 14 8.42 26.42 -9.05
C THR A 14 7.01 26.70 -9.56
N GLU A 15 6.12 27.12 -8.66
CA GLU A 15 4.76 27.54 -9.03
C GLU A 15 4.76 28.61 -10.13
N SER A 16 5.71 29.57 -10.11
CA SER A 16 5.84 30.59 -11.12
C SER A 16 6.13 30.00 -12.50
N GLN A 17 7.10 29.07 -12.60
CA GLN A 17 7.45 28.40 -13.85
C GLN A 17 6.31 27.54 -14.37
N ILE A 18 5.59 26.85 -13.50
CA ILE A 18 4.42 26.04 -13.86
C ILE A 18 3.31 26.92 -14.39
N ASN A 19 3.02 28.05 -13.73
CA ASN A 19 1.99 29.01 -14.18
C ASN A 19 2.35 29.66 -15.51
N GLU A 20 3.64 29.97 -15.74
CA GLU A 20 4.12 30.47 -17.03
C GLU A 20 3.93 29.43 -18.15
N ALA A 21 4.30 28.16 -17.90
CA ALA A 21 4.06 27.07 -18.85
C ALA A 21 2.57 26.89 -19.17
N ILE A 22 1.69 26.98 -18.16
CA ILE A 22 0.23 26.92 -18.34
C ILE A 22 -0.25 28.10 -19.20
N LYS A 23 0.27 29.31 -18.98
CA LYS A 23 -0.06 30.49 -19.77
C LYS A 23 0.33 30.29 -21.25
N ILE A 24 1.58 29.89 -21.51
CA ILE A 24 2.09 29.58 -22.84
C ILE A 24 1.21 28.55 -23.55
N SER A 25 0.82 27.48 -22.85
CA SER A 25 -0.07 26.44 -23.40
C SER A 25 -1.44 27.01 -23.82
N LYS A 26 -2.01 27.94 -23.04
CA LYS A 26 -3.29 28.57 -23.33
C LYS A 26 -3.21 29.52 -24.56
N GLU A 27 -2.03 30.06 -24.79
CA GLU A 27 -1.71 30.94 -25.94
C GLU A 27 -1.29 30.15 -27.18
N GLY A 28 -1.32 28.79 -27.12
CA GLY A 28 -1.01 27.91 -28.25
C GLY A 28 0.49 27.60 -28.42
N GLY A 29 1.33 28.03 -27.48
CA GLY A 29 2.77 27.71 -27.43
C GLY A 29 3.07 26.37 -26.74
N ASP A 30 4.34 26.00 -26.76
CA ASP A 30 4.83 24.75 -26.13
C ASP A 30 5.16 24.95 -24.64
N PRO A 31 4.35 24.41 -23.69
CA PRO A 31 4.59 24.50 -22.27
C PRO A 31 5.87 23.77 -21.82
N TYR A 32 6.31 22.77 -22.59
CA TYR A 32 7.48 21.95 -22.27
C TYR A 32 8.81 22.66 -22.52
N SER A 33 8.80 23.80 -23.24
CA SER A 33 9.95 24.69 -23.33
C SER A 33 10.31 25.32 -21.98
N ILE A 34 9.36 25.46 -21.05
CA ILE A 34 9.57 26.00 -19.70
C ILE A 34 9.66 24.86 -18.67
N VAL A 35 8.75 23.90 -18.71
CA VAL A 35 8.67 22.76 -17.78
C VAL A 35 8.71 21.47 -18.59
N PRO A 36 9.89 20.93 -18.93
CA PRO A 36 10.04 19.70 -19.72
C PRO A 36 9.72 18.44 -18.90
N SER A 37 8.56 18.41 -18.28
CA SER A 37 8.05 17.28 -17.51
C SER A 37 6.64 16.92 -17.96
N LYS A 38 6.48 15.74 -18.55
CA LYS A 38 5.25 15.26 -19.14
C LYS A 38 4.79 13.97 -18.48
N ASP A 39 3.50 13.82 -18.22
CA ASP A 39 2.90 12.55 -17.82
C ASP A 39 2.61 11.71 -19.09
N GLU A 40 3.44 10.70 -19.32
CA GLU A 40 3.36 9.84 -20.50
C GLU A 40 2.41 8.66 -20.30
N ILE A 41 2.18 8.25 -19.04
CA ILE A 41 1.36 7.10 -18.66
C ILE A 41 -0.07 7.53 -18.35
N GLY A 42 -0.24 8.73 -17.78
CA GLY A 42 -1.54 9.30 -17.40
C GLY A 42 -1.99 8.98 -15.98
N HIS A 43 -1.28 8.10 -15.27
CA HIS A 43 -1.67 7.69 -13.92
C HIS A 43 -1.60 8.85 -12.92
N GLY A 44 -0.56 9.70 -13.01
CA GLY A 44 -0.41 10.88 -12.15
C GLY A 44 -1.50 11.92 -12.41
N THR A 45 -1.81 12.18 -13.69
CA THR A 45 -2.88 13.10 -14.09
C THR A 45 -4.25 12.64 -13.60
N MET A 46 -4.57 11.35 -13.80
CA MET A 46 -5.78 10.72 -13.27
C MET A 46 -5.90 10.93 -11.77
N SER A 47 -4.87 10.56 -11.03
CA SER A 47 -4.87 10.61 -9.57
C SER A 47 -5.01 12.04 -9.04
N ALA A 48 -4.29 12.99 -9.62
CA ALA A 48 -4.39 14.41 -9.26
C ALA A 48 -5.81 14.96 -9.50
N GLY A 49 -6.45 14.55 -10.59
CA GLY A 49 -7.84 14.93 -10.88
C GLY A 49 -8.82 14.44 -9.83
N VAL A 50 -8.72 13.18 -9.42
CA VAL A 50 -9.58 12.61 -8.36
C VAL A 50 -9.31 13.25 -6.99
N ILE A 51 -8.06 13.57 -6.67
CA ILE A 51 -7.69 14.23 -5.42
C ILE A 51 -8.24 15.65 -5.37
N GLY A 52 -7.96 16.47 -6.40
CA GLY A 52 -8.17 17.91 -6.30
C GLY A 52 -8.52 18.60 -7.63
N GLY A 53 -9.18 17.90 -8.56
CA GLY A 53 -9.74 18.51 -9.76
C GLY A 53 -10.68 19.66 -9.40
N ARG A 54 -10.52 20.81 -10.03
CA ARG A 54 -11.29 22.05 -9.71
C ARG A 54 -12.71 22.06 -10.24
N GLY A 55 -13.17 21.02 -10.97
CA GLY A 55 -14.53 20.96 -11.50
C GLY A 55 -14.80 21.95 -12.64
N ILE A 56 -13.78 22.40 -13.39
CA ILE A 56 -13.99 23.16 -14.63
C ILE A 56 -14.86 22.36 -15.58
N ASN A 57 -14.60 21.07 -15.72
CA ASN A 57 -15.58 20.08 -16.14
C ASN A 57 -16.24 19.53 -14.87
N PRO A 58 -17.57 19.67 -14.69
CA PRO A 58 -18.29 19.24 -13.48
C PRO A 58 -18.07 17.77 -13.13
N ASP A 59 -17.89 16.90 -14.11
CA ASP A 59 -17.62 15.46 -13.92
C ASP A 59 -16.24 15.18 -13.30
N LEU A 60 -15.36 16.17 -13.27
CA LEU A 60 -13.99 16.09 -12.78
C LEU A 60 -13.77 16.89 -11.49
N LEU A 61 -14.81 17.07 -10.67
CA LEU A 61 -14.64 17.67 -9.35
C LEU A 61 -13.95 16.68 -8.42
N GLY A 62 -12.74 17.03 -7.97
CA GLY A 62 -11.97 16.22 -7.03
C GLY A 62 -12.47 16.32 -5.58
N ALA A 63 -12.02 15.43 -4.73
CA ALA A 63 -12.42 15.38 -3.32
C ALA A 63 -11.97 16.62 -2.52
N ALA A 64 -10.84 17.25 -2.91
CA ALA A 64 -10.29 18.47 -2.29
C ALA A 64 -9.90 19.53 -3.34
N PRO A 65 -10.88 20.18 -4.01
CA PRO A 65 -10.62 21.01 -5.20
C PRO A 65 -9.75 22.24 -4.94
N ASN A 66 -9.62 22.67 -3.69
CA ASN A 66 -8.81 23.81 -3.31
C ASN A 66 -7.44 23.42 -2.70
N CYS A 67 -7.03 22.14 -2.80
CA CYS A 67 -5.72 21.74 -2.30
C CYS A 67 -4.59 22.26 -3.22
N ASN A 68 -3.39 22.41 -2.61
CA ASN A 68 -2.16 22.62 -3.37
C ASN A 68 -1.52 21.28 -3.70
N PHE A 69 -0.86 21.17 -4.84
CA PHE A 69 -0.13 19.98 -5.24
C PHE A 69 1.38 20.20 -5.17
N VAL A 70 2.07 19.17 -4.69
CA VAL A 70 3.51 18.98 -4.88
C VAL A 70 3.66 17.63 -5.59
N VAL A 71 4.08 17.64 -6.83
CA VAL A 71 4.16 16.44 -7.68
C VAL A 71 5.61 16.03 -7.82
N VAL A 72 5.90 14.75 -7.58
CA VAL A 72 7.22 14.17 -7.85
C VAL A 72 7.07 13.10 -8.92
N LYS A 73 7.61 13.36 -10.12
CA LYS A 73 7.69 12.39 -11.19
C LYS A 73 8.87 11.45 -10.92
N ILE A 74 8.58 10.18 -10.73
CA ILE A 74 9.58 9.14 -10.51
C ILE A 74 10.00 8.57 -11.87
N LYS A 75 11.33 8.41 -12.06
CA LYS A 75 11.88 7.76 -13.25
C LYS A 75 11.83 6.24 -13.06
N PRO A 76 11.39 5.47 -14.07
CA PRO A 76 11.51 4.01 -14.04
C PRO A 76 12.97 3.57 -13.89
N VAL A 77 13.17 2.40 -13.27
CA VAL A 77 14.51 1.78 -13.17
C VAL A 77 14.99 1.30 -14.54
N GLY A 78 16.31 1.22 -14.70
CA GLY A 78 16.92 0.71 -15.94
C GLY A 78 16.97 -0.81 -15.98
N ASP A 79 17.30 -1.35 -17.15
CA ASP A 79 17.37 -2.78 -17.48
C ASP A 79 18.19 -3.62 -16.49
N PHE A 80 19.29 -3.06 -15.99
CA PHE A 80 20.13 -3.74 -15.01
C PHE A 80 19.35 -4.08 -13.73
N VAL A 81 18.59 -3.13 -13.21
CA VAL A 81 17.80 -3.33 -11.98
C VAL A 81 16.64 -4.29 -12.22
N LEU A 82 15.96 -4.21 -13.38
CA LEU A 82 14.91 -5.15 -13.77
C LEU A 82 15.46 -6.57 -13.82
N LYS A 83 16.55 -6.82 -14.53
CA LYS A 83 17.21 -8.11 -14.62
C LYS A 83 17.65 -8.64 -13.26
N TYR A 84 18.24 -7.77 -12.42
CA TYR A 84 18.63 -8.14 -11.07
C TYR A 84 17.44 -8.56 -10.21
N GLY A 85 16.28 -7.92 -10.43
CA GLY A 85 15.00 -8.25 -9.80
C GLY A 85 14.31 -9.49 -10.39
N GLY A 86 14.85 -10.13 -11.42
CA GLY A 86 14.20 -11.24 -12.13
C GLY A 86 13.00 -10.80 -12.97
N VAL A 87 13.01 -9.53 -13.42
CA VAL A 87 11.92 -8.90 -14.20
C VAL A 87 12.36 -8.67 -15.63
N SER A 88 11.47 -8.91 -16.60
CA SER A 88 11.74 -8.66 -18.02
C SER A 88 11.91 -7.18 -18.31
N THR A 89 12.81 -6.82 -19.23
CA THR A 89 13.15 -5.44 -19.58
C THR A 89 12.07 -4.69 -20.35
N ASP A 90 11.03 -5.38 -20.82
CA ASP A 90 9.82 -4.76 -21.40
C ASP A 90 8.85 -4.23 -20.36
N LYS A 91 9.11 -4.48 -19.07
CA LYS A 91 8.26 -4.03 -17.95
C LYS A 91 8.71 -2.68 -17.39
N ILE A 92 7.80 -2.02 -16.72
CA ILE A 92 8.07 -0.76 -16.03
C ILE A 92 8.02 -1.02 -14.52
N ALA A 93 9.09 -0.68 -13.83
CA ALA A 93 9.16 -0.73 -12.36
C ALA A 93 9.89 0.50 -11.81
N TYR A 94 9.74 0.75 -10.52
CA TYR A 94 10.31 1.90 -9.82
C TYR A 94 11.13 1.42 -8.62
N GLY A 95 12.25 2.11 -8.36
CA GLY A 95 13.16 1.73 -7.29
C GLY A 95 12.78 2.31 -5.93
N ASN A 96 13.10 1.60 -4.86
CA ASN A 96 12.86 2.08 -3.51
C ASN A 96 13.66 3.35 -3.18
N ILE A 97 14.87 3.48 -3.69
CA ILE A 97 15.75 4.62 -3.41
C ILE A 97 15.14 5.91 -3.92
N GLU A 98 14.65 5.93 -5.16
CA GLU A 98 14.00 7.09 -5.77
C GLU A 98 12.73 7.47 -5.01
N LEU A 99 11.95 6.47 -4.57
CA LEU A 99 10.74 6.69 -3.78
C LEU A 99 11.06 7.27 -2.39
N ILE A 100 12.10 6.78 -1.72
CA ILE A 100 12.56 7.31 -0.42
C ILE A 100 13.04 8.77 -0.57
N LEU A 101 13.78 9.07 -1.64
CA LEU A 101 14.23 10.43 -1.92
C LEU A 101 13.05 11.37 -2.23
N ALA A 102 12.04 10.89 -2.96
CA ALA A 102 10.80 11.62 -3.19
C ALA A 102 10.07 11.97 -1.88
N ILE A 103 9.92 11.01 -0.98
CA ILE A 103 9.30 11.23 0.34
C ILE A 103 10.12 12.25 1.16
N ARG A 104 11.45 12.17 1.10
CA ARG A 104 12.33 13.15 1.75
C ARG A 104 12.12 14.54 1.18
N TYR A 105 12.02 14.70 -0.14
CA TYR A 105 11.72 15.96 -0.80
C TYR A 105 10.36 16.53 -0.34
N LEU A 106 9.31 15.73 -0.38
CA LEU A 106 7.97 16.14 0.06
C LEU A 106 7.98 16.65 1.50
N ARG A 107 8.73 16.00 2.39
CA ARG A 107 8.92 16.46 3.77
C ARG A 107 9.58 17.85 3.84
N ILE A 108 10.63 18.07 3.04
CA ILE A 108 11.33 19.37 2.99
C ILE A 108 10.38 20.46 2.53
N ILE A 109 9.59 20.20 1.49
CA ILE A 109 8.61 21.16 0.97
C ILE A 109 7.50 21.43 1.98
N SER A 110 6.96 20.42 2.65
CA SER A 110 5.95 20.63 3.72
C SER A 110 6.47 21.55 4.83
N ALA A 111 7.71 21.35 5.27
CA ALA A 111 8.35 22.19 6.28
C ALA A 111 8.59 23.62 5.76
N LYS A 112 9.04 23.80 4.52
CA LYS A 112 9.24 25.09 3.87
C LYS A 112 7.95 25.90 3.74
N LEU A 113 6.87 25.23 3.33
CA LEU A 113 5.55 25.82 3.15
C LEU A 113 4.78 26.01 4.47
N LYS A 114 5.22 25.38 5.56
CA LYS A 114 4.51 25.34 6.86
C LYS A 114 3.04 24.90 6.72
N LYS A 115 2.78 23.97 5.78
CA LYS A 115 1.45 23.42 5.51
C LYS A 115 1.41 21.92 5.85
N PRO A 116 0.27 21.42 6.35
CA PRO A 116 0.05 19.99 6.48
C PRO A 116 0.10 19.34 5.09
N MET A 117 0.45 18.05 5.05
CA MET A 117 0.63 17.35 3.80
C MET A 117 0.07 15.93 3.84
N VAL A 118 -0.71 15.59 2.81
CA VAL A 118 -1.07 14.21 2.50
C VAL A 118 -0.07 13.69 1.48
N ILE A 119 0.64 12.63 1.80
CA ILE A 119 1.50 11.90 0.86
C ILE A 119 0.64 10.83 0.21
N TYR A 120 0.16 11.07 -1.00
CA TYR A 120 -0.44 10.06 -1.84
C TYR A 120 0.67 9.18 -2.42
N PHE A 121 0.66 7.91 -2.06
CA PHE A 121 1.69 6.95 -2.46
C PHE A 121 1.07 5.81 -3.28
N PRO A 122 1.08 5.91 -4.61
CA PRO A 122 0.39 4.98 -5.50
C PRO A 122 1.19 3.74 -5.89
N PHE A 123 2.25 3.45 -5.17
CA PHE A 123 3.15 2.34 -5.46
C PHE A 123 2.91 1.19 -4.48
N GLY A 124 3.11 -0.02 -4.97
CA GLY A 124 3.02 -1.22 -4.15
C GLY A 124 3.91 -2.34 -4.70
N THR A 125 4.30 -3.25 -3.82
CA THR A 125 5.06 -4.45 -4.19
C THR A 125 4.58 -5.66 -3.40
N ASN A 126 4.71 -6.84 -4.01
CA ASN A 126 4.54 -8.12 -3.32
C ASN A 126 5.84 -8.56 -2.61
N THR A 127 6.95 -7.88 -2.86
CA THR A 127 8.22 -8.16 -2.20
C THR A 127 8.26 -7.52 -0.82
N GLY A 128 8.55 -8.29 0.21
CA GLY A 128 8.64 -7.83 1.59
C GLY A 128 7.89 -8.73 2.56
N ALA A 129 8.10 -8.53 3.84
CA ALA A 129 7.56 -9.40 4.91
C ALA A 129 6.05 -9.23 5.16
N HIS A 130 5.38 -8.25 4.62
CA HIS A 130 3.95 -7.95 4.81
C HIS A 130 3.50 -7.83 6.29
N ASP A 131 4.42 -7.41 7.17
CA ASP A 131 4.24 -7.25 8.61
C ASP A 131 4.54 -5.83 9.12
N GLY A 132 4.79 -4.91 8.21
CA GLY A 132 5.07 -3.50 8.52
C GLY A 132 6.52 -3.23 8.95
N THR A 133 7.44 -4.15 8.74
CA THR A 133 8.85 -4.01 9.13
C THR A 133 9.78 -3.57 7.99
N GLY A 134 9.28 -3.55 6.75
CA GLY A 134 10.07 -3.20 5.57
C GLY A 134 10.51 -1.72 5.55
N ASP A 135 11.58 -1.42 4.80
CA ASP A 135 12.18 -0.08 4.72
C ASP A 135 11.18 1.00 4.30
N MET A 136 10.41 0.76 3.25
CA MET A 136 9.42 1.73 2.75
C MET A 136 8.32 1.98 3.78
N GLU A 137 7.88 0.95 4.48
CA GLU A 137 6.91 1.04 5.56
C GLU A 137 7.45 1.88 6.72
N GLY A 138 8.70 1.64 7.11
CA GLY A 138 9.40 2.42 8.14
C GLY A 138 9.57 3.88 7.75
N VAL A 139 9.94 4.17 6.51
CA VAL A 139 10.08 5.55 6.00
C VAL A 139 8.75 6.29 6.02
N LEU A 140 7.66 5.69 5.55
CA LEU A 140 6.33 6.31 5.58
C LEU A 140 5.79 6.45 7.00
N GLU A 141 5.97 5.46 7.86
CA GLU A 141 5.60 5.56 9.29
C GLU A 141 6.33 6.70 9.98
N ALA A 142 7.62 6.90 9.70
CA ALA A 142 8.41 8.00 10.25
C ALA A 142 7.85 9.38 9.85
N GLN A 143 7.26 9.52 8.65
CA GLN A 143 6.55 10.74 8.27
C GLN A 143 5.24 10.89 9.09
N GLY A 144 4.48 9.83 9.23
CA GLY A 144 3.22 9.85 9.99
C GLY A 144 3.35 10.16 11.48
N ARG A 145 4.56 10.02 12.05
CA ARG A 145 4.86 10.47 13.43
C ARG A 145 4.99 11.99 13.54
N ARG A 146 5.13 12.69 12.42
CA ARG A 146 5.22 14.15 12.39
C ARG A 146 3.84 14.76 12.42
N ASN A 147 3.76 15.97 12.99
CA ASN A 147 2.51 16.73 13.00
C ASN A 147 2.11 17.11 11.57
N GLY A 148 0.84 16.92 11.23
CA GLY A 148 0.27 17.34 9.97
C GLY A 148 0.70 16.54 8.74
N ILE A 149 1.37 15.40 8.88
CA ILE A 149 1.74 14.55 7.74
C ILE A 149 1.04 13.20 7.87
N VAL A 150 0.39 12.76 6.78
CA VAL A 150 -0.19 11.43 6.65
C VAL A 150 0.16 10.83 5.29
N ALA A 151 0.56 9.56 5.27
CA ALA A 151 0.72 8.79 4.05
C ALA A 151 -0.54 7.96 3.81
N VAL A 152 -1.07 8.04 2.58
CA VAL A 152 -2.23 7.27 2.13
C VAL A 152 -1.77 6.32 1.04
N VAL A 153 -2.08 5.04 1.22
CA VAL A 153 -1.64 3.96 0.35
C VAL A 153 -2.82 3.06 -0.03
N GLY A 154 -2.76 2.46 -1.19
CA GLY A 154 -3.76 1.48 -1.63
C GLY A 154 -3.35 0.05 -1.29
N THR A 155 -4.30 -0.85 -1.12
CA THR A 155 -4.04 -2.27 -0.88
C THR A 155 -3.47 -3.01 -2.08
N GLY A 156 -3.41 -2.34 -3.25
CA GLY A 156 -2.98 -2.95 -4.51
C GLY A 156 -4.11 -3.66 -5.26
N ASN A 157 -3.73 -4.26 -6.41
CA ASN A 157 -4.65 -4.93 -7.32
C ASN A 157 -4.33 -6.44 -7.43
N GLN A 158 -3.81 -7.04 -6.35
CA GLN A 158 -3.27 -8.40 -6.37
C GLN A 158 -4.18 -9.44 -5.68
N GLY A 159 -5.41 -9.09 -5.32
CA GLY A 159 -6.32 -9.94 -4.54
C GLY A 159 -6.67 -11.28 -5.20
N ASP A 160 -6.73 -11.36 -6.54
CA ASP A 160 -7.11 -12.56 -7.29
C ASP A 160 -6.01 -13.05 -8.25
N THR A 161 -4.80 -12.55 -8.14
CA THR A 161 -3.72 -12.77 -9.12
C THR A 161 -3.01 -14.11 -9.00
N GLN A 162 -3.34 -14.92 -8.00
CA GLN A 162 -2.70 -16.21 -7.72
C GLN A 162 -1.19 -16.10 -7.45
N THR A 163 -0.75 -14.96 -6.94
CA THR A 163 0.66 -14.65 -6.65
C THR A 163 1.01 -14.80 -5.18
N HIS A 164 0.09 -15.26 -4.34
CA HIS A 164 0.32 -15.49 -2.91
C HIS A 164 -0.15 -16.86 -2.47
N ILE A 165 0.63 -17.48 -1.59
CA ILE A 165 0.29 -18.72 -0.87
C ILE A 165 0.66 -18.57 0.59
N GLU A 166 -0.16 -19.13 1.47
CA GLU A 166 0.12 -19.31 2.89
C GLU A 166 -0.21 -20.73 3.33
N GLY A 167 0.48 -21.22 4.33
CA GLY A 167 0.23 -22.54 4.88
C GLY A 167 0.79 -22.70 6.27
N LYS A 168 0.56 -23.89 6.81
CA LYS A 168 1.04 -24.27 8.14
C LYS A 168 1.45 -25.74 8.14
N PHE A 169 2.57 -26.03 8.79
CA PHE A 169 2.92 -27.40 9.14
C PHE A 169 1.96 -27.92 10.21
N GLU A 170 1.34 -29.06 9.96
CA GLU A 170 0.54 -29.76 10.94
C GLU A 170 1.45 -30.49 11.95
N GLN A 171 0.86 -30.97 13.04
CA GLN A 171 1.61 -31.74 14.02
C GLN A 171 2.24 -32.97 13.36
N ASP A 172 3.54 -33.21 13.61
CA ASP A 172 4.33 -34.30 13.03
C ASP A 172 4.55 -34.27 11.51
N GLU A 173 4.07 -33.25 10.83
CA GLU A 173 4.31 -33.06 9.39
C GLU A 173 5.73 -32.52 9.17
N LYS A 174 6.55 -33.26 8.40
CA LYS A 174 7.95 -32.91 8.18
C LYS A 174 8.21 -32.15 6.90
N MET A 175 7.24 -32.14 5.98
CA MET A 175 7.43 -31.54 4.66
C MET A 175 6.13 -30.92 4.11
N LYS A 176 6.25 -29.73 3.56
CA LYS A 176 5.23 -29.08 2.73
C LYS A 176 5.73 -28.90 1.31
N THR A 177 4.84 -28.89 0.34
CA THR A 177 5.18 -28.64 -1.06
C THR A 177 4.40 -27.46 -1.59
N ILE A 178 5.12 -26.44 -2.07
CA ILE A 178 4.58 -25.30 -2.82
C ILE A 178 4.77 -25.59 -4.31
N ARG A 179 3.69 -25.61 -5.09
CA ARG A 179 3.74 -25.82 -6.53
C ARG A 179 3.59 -24.51 -7.27
N ILE A 180 4.50 -24.25 -8.21
CA ILE A 180 4.52 -23.04 -9.04
C ILE A 180 4.42 -23.44 -10.49
N LYS A 181 3.42 -22.96 -11.21
CA LYS A 181 3.39 -23.03 -12.67
C LYS A 181 4.20 -21.87 -13.23
N ILE A 182 5.17 -22.19 -14.07
CA ILE A 182 5.99 -21.22 -14.80
C ILE A 182 5.48 -21.15 -16.23
N GLY A 183 5.16 -19.93 -16.68
CA GLY A 183 4.71 -19.66 -18.04
C GLY A 183 5.87 -19.65 -19.05
N LYS A 184 5.54 -19.84 -20.32
CA LYS A 184 6.49 -20.03 -21.42
C LYS A 184 7.49 -18.88 -21.60
N ASN A 185 7.07 -17.65 -21.31
CA ASN A 185 7.89 -16.46 -21.53
C ASN A 185 8.57 -15.97 -20.25
N GLN A 186 8.41 -16.65 -19.11
CA GLN A 186 9.11 -16.33 -17.89
C GLN A 186 10.58 -16.77 -18.00
N LYS A 187 11.51 -15.81 -18.00
CA LYS A 187 12.96 -16.09 -18.11
C LYS A 187 13.64 -16.19 -16.75
N ASP A 188 13.35 -15.22 -15.89
CA ASP A 188 13.91 -15.13 -14.56
C ASP A 188 12.76 -14.97 -13.56
N LEU A 189 12.94 -15.45 -12.33
CA LEU A 189 11.95 -15.31 -11.27
C LEU A 189 12.63 -15.21 -9.92
N ASN A 190 12.36 -14.13 -9.19
CA ASN A 190 12.79 -13.96 -7.81
C ASN A 190 11.58 -13.88 -6.91
N PHE A 191 11.57 -14.64 -5.83
CA PHE A 191 10.51 -14.55 -4.82
C PHE A 191 11.03 -14.94 -3.43
N GLN A 192 10.21 -14.68 -2.42
CA GLN A 192 10.57 -14.86 -1.02
C GLN A 192 9.55 -15.73 -0.31
N ILE A 193 10.05 -16.59 0.59
CA ILE A 193 9.26 -17.40 1.52
C ILE A 193 9.62 -16.92 2.93
N TYR A 194 8.61 -16.71 3.75
CA TYR A 194 8.74 -16.28 5.13
C TYR A 194 8.21 -17.37 6.04
N CYS A 195 9.03 -17.85 6.98
CA CYS A 195 8.65 -18.81 7.99
C CYS A 195 8.62 -18.11 9.36
N GLN A 196 7.54 -18.34 10.10
CA GLN A 196 7.33 -17.69 11.39
C GLN A 196 8.39 -18.09 12.41
N LYS A 197 8.99 -17.13 13.08
CA LYS A 197 9.93 -17.42 14.18
C LYS A 197 9.23 -18.20 15.32
N PRO A 198 9.90 -19.10 16.00
CA PRO A 198 11.33 -19.44 15.91
C PRO A 198 11.59 -20.65 14.98
N ASP A 199 10.76 -20.88 13.98
CA ASP A 199 10.85 -22.02 13.09
C ASP A 199 12.14 -21.99 12.26
N LYS A 200 12.61 -23.19 11.86
CA LYS A 200 13.73 -23.37 10.96
C LYS A 200 13.32 -24.37 9.87
N VAL A 201 13.41 -23.94 8.63
CA VAL A 201 12.88 -24.64 7.46
C VAL A 201 13.94 -24.74 6.37
N GLU A 202 14.24 -25.95 5.94
CA GLU A 202 15.14 -26.22 4.81
C GLU A 202 14.36 -26.31 3.49
N VAL A 203 15.01 -26.01 2.39
CA VAL A 203 14.40 -26.01 1.07
C VAL A 203 15.03 -27.06 0.17
N GLY A 204 14.19 -27.82 -0.54
CA GLY A 204 14.55 -28.59 -1.71
C GLY A 204 13.68 -28.18 -2.90
N ILE A 205 14.12 -28.48 -4.11
CA ILE A 205 13.42 -28.09 -5.33
C ILE A 205 13.33 -29.29 -6.28
N VAL A 206 12.16 -29.46 -6.90
CA VAL A 206 11.96 -30.44 -7.96
C VAL A 206 11.60 -29.71 -9.25
N SER A 207 12.34 -29.98 -10.31
CA SER A 207 12.12 -29.40 -11.63
C SER A 207 10.96 -30.07 -12.38
N PRO A 208 10.49 -29.49 -13.48
CA PRO A 208 9.46 -30.12 -14.32
C PRO A 208 9.84 -31.49 -14.91
N SER A 209 11.13 -31.76 -15.17
CA SER A 209 11.61 -33.04 -15.65
C SER A 209 11.76 -34.10 -14.55
N GLY A 210 11.63 -33.68 -13.28
CA GLY A 210 11.82 -34.57 -12.12
C GLY A 210 13.24 -34.56 -11.56
N GLU A 211 14.14 -33.68 -12.03
CA GLU A 211 15.45 -33.49 -11.39
C GLU A 211 15.25 -32.90 -10.01
N ILE A 212 15.97 -33.40 -9.00
CA ILE A 212 15.78 -33.05 -7.59
C ILE A 212 17.03 -32.36 -7.05
N LEU A 213 16.89 -31.14 -6.59
CA LEU A 213 17.77 -30.57 -5.59
C LEU A 213 17.23 -30.99 -4.22
N ASP A 214 17.99 -31.83 -3.53
CA ASP A 214 17.62 -32.27 -2.18
C ASP A 214 17.69 -31.11 -1.18
N LYS A 215 17.23 -31.33 0.03
CA LYS A 215 17.20 -30.30 1.05
C LYS A 215 18.58 -29.68 1.30
N LEU A 216 18.62 -28.38 1.38
CA LEU A 216 19.81 -27.61 1.71
C LEU A 216 19.73 -27.17 3.19
N ASP A 217 20.78 -27.45 3.96
CA ASP A 217 20.89 -27.03 5.35
C ASP A 217 20.86 -25.51 5.47
N VAL A 218 20.09 -25.00 6.42
CA VAL A 218 20.05 -23.56 6.74
C VAL A 218 21.35 -23.15 7.39
N LYS A 219 22.13 -22.33 6.71
CA LYS A 219 23.34 -21.73 7.26
C LYS A 219 23.23 -20.21 7.20
N PHE A 220 23.71 -19.57 8.23
CA PHE A 220 23.67 -18.11 8.33
C PHE A 220 24.33 -17.43 7.14
N ARG A 221 23.56 -16.62 6.38
CA ARG A 221 23.98 -15.85 5.18
C ARG A 221 24.68 -16.69 4.10
N GLN A 222 24.36 -17.97 4.01
CA GLN A 222 24.90 -18.81 2.93
C GLN A 222 24.13 -18.54 1.62
N ILE A 223 24.89 -18.47 0.53
CA ILE A 223 24.37 -18.42 -0.84
C ILE A 223 24.75 -19.74 -1.47
N GLU A 224 23.76 -20.48 -1.94
CA GLU A 224 23.94 -21.74 -2.66
C GLU A 224 23.41 -21.60 -4.08
N ASP A 225 24.27 -21.90 -5.05
CA ASP A 225 23.91 -21.97 -6.46
C ASP A 225 23.83 -23.41 -6.90
N TYR A 226 22.71 -23.77 -7.55
CA TYR A 226 22.49 -25.09 -8.14
C TYR A 226 22.03 -24.96 -9.59
N LYS A 227 22.52 -25.83 -10.47
CA LYS A 227 22.14 -25.87 -11.87
C LYS A 227 21.35 -27.14 -12.18
N PHE A 228 20.09 -27.00 -12.54
CA PHE A 228 19.27 -28.06 -13.11
C PHE A 228 19.70 -28.33 -14.54
N ILE A 229 20.24 -29.53 -14.78
CA ILE A 229 20.93 -29.87 -16.04
C ILE A 229 19.92 -29.97 -17.18
N TYR A 230 18.80 -30.66 -16.94
CA TYR A 230 17.79 -30.91 -17.98
C TYR A 230 17.07 -29.64 -18.41
N GLU A 231 16.81 -28.72 -17.47
CA GLU A 231 16.16 -27.44 -17.75
C GLU A 231 17.15 -26.34 -18.18
N GLY A 232 18.43 -26.49 -17.87
CA GLY A 232 19.43 -25.45 -18.06
C GLY A 232 19.24 -24.25 -17.09
N THR A 233 18.38 -24.42 -16.09
CA THR A 233 17.99 -23.38 -15.11
C THR A 233 18.99 -23.32 -13.97
N THR A 234 19.43 -22.12 -13.60
CA THR A 234 20.23 -21.90 -12.38
C THR A 234 19.34 -21.35 -11.28
N VAL A 235 19.48 -21.92 -10.07
CA VAL A 235 18.76 -21.47 -8.87
C VAL A 235 19.77 -21.01 -7.84
N THR A 236 19.56 -19.81 -7.29
CA THR A 236 20.29 -19.30 -6.13
C THR A 236 19.34 -19.28 -4.93
N ILE A 237 19.74 -19.89 -3.82
CA ILE A 237 19.00 -19.87 -2.55
C ILE A 237 19.80 -19.11 -1.50
N VAL A 238 19.13 -18.17 -0.83
CA VAL A 238 19.71 -17.37 0.25
C VAL A 238 18.83 -17.47 1.48
N TYR A 239 19.42 -17.86 2.60
CA TYR A 239 18.76 -17.84 3.90
C TYR A 239 19.15 -16.61 4.70
N LEU A 240 18.14 -15.87 5.18
CA LEU A 240 18.27 -14.85 6.20
C LEU A 240 17.68 -15.42 7.49
N TYR A 241 18.53 -15.89 8.39
CA TYR A 241 18.12 -16.54 9.62
C TYR A 241 19.07 -16.15 10.79
N PRO A 242 18.57 -15.36 11.74
CA PRO A 242 17.29 -14.62 11.68
C PRO A 242 17.35 -13.47 10.67
N ASP A 243 16.17 -13.09 10.14
CA ASP A 243 16.01 -11.86 9.39
C ASP A 243 16.21 -10.64 10.32
N GLU A 244 16.94 -9.64 9.87
CA GLU A 244 17.33 -8.50 10.72
C GLU A 244 16.17 -7.57 11.10
N TYR A 245 15.07 -7.58 10.32
CA TYR A 245 13.92 -6.69 10.51
C TYR A 245 12.87 -7.26 11.47
N ASN A 246 12.63 -8.57 11.42
CA ASN A 246 11.54 -9.19 12.17
C ASN A 246 11.92 -10.47 12.93
N ALA A 247 13.17 -10.92 12.79
CA ALA A 247 13.71 -12.14 13.38
C ALA A 247 13.06 -13.46 12.90
N ASP A 248 12.28 -13.41 11.83
CA ASP A 248 11.76 -14.60 11.14
C ASP A 248 12.86 -15.29 10.31
N GLU A 249 12.55 -16.40 9.70
CA GLU A 249 13.35 -16.95 8.64
C GLU A 249 12.81 -16.45 7.28
N THR A 250 13.69 -15.82 6.49
CA THR A 250 13.39 -15.40 5.12
C THR A 250 14.24 -16.19 4.15
N ILE A 251 13.59 -16.91 3.24
CA ILE A 251 14.22 -17.71 2.20
C ILE A 251 14.01 -16.99 0.87
N ILE A 252 15.10 -16.55 0.24
CA ILE A 252 15.07 -15.89 -1.06
C ILE A 252 15.47 -16.92 -2.11
N ILE A 253 14.60 -17.13 -3.09
CA ILE A 253 14.84 -18.05 -4.21
C ILE A 253 14.89 -17.23 -5.50
N LYS A 254 16.00 -17.36 -6.23
CA LYS A 254 16.22 -16.70 -7.51
C LYS A 254 16.45 -17.74 -8.58
N PHE A 255 15.59 -17.75 -9.57
CA PHE A 255 15.74 -18.55 -10.77
C PHE A 255 16.26 -17.69 -11.92
N LYS A 256 17.28 -18.19 -12.60
CA LYS A 256 17.79 -17.65 -13.84
C LYS A 256 17.59 -18.66 -14.98
N ASP A 257 17.13 -18.16 -16.12
CA ASP A 257 16.80 -18.99 -17.30
C ASP A 257 15.79 -20.11 -16.95
N ILE A 258 14.74 -19.76 -16.18
CA ILE A 258 13.75 -20.75 -15.72
C ILE A 258 12.95 -21.32 -16.89
N ARG A 259 12.82 -22.64 -16.94
CA ARG A 259 11.99 -23.36 -17.91
C ARG A 259 10.52 -23.38 -17.51
N GLU A 260 9.65 -23.31 -18.51
CA GLU A 260 8.21 -23.53 -18.34
C GLU A 260 7.90 -24.90 -17.74
N GLY A 261 6.81 -24.97 -16.98
CA GLY A 261 6.35 -26.21 -16.36
C GLY A 261 6.00 -26.03 -14.88
N ILE A 262 5.87 -27.15 -14.20
CA ILE A 262 5.49 -27.17 -12.78
C ILE A 262 6.74 -27.42 -11.95
N TRP A 263 7.16 -26.40 -11.23
CA TRP A 263 8.21 -26.49 -10.23
C TRP A 263 7.62 -26.74 -8.86
N GLN A 264 8.30 -27.54 -8.04
CA GLN A 264 7.92 -27.81 -6.67
C GLN A 264 9.01 -27.29 -5.72
N ILE A 265 8.62 -26.44 -4.79
CA ILE A 265 9.47 -26.02 -3.68
C ILE A 265 9.05 -26.85 -2.47
N ARG A 266 9.94 -27.70 -1.98
CA ARG A 266 9.73 -28.53 -0.79
C ARG A 266 10.30 -27.82 0.42
N LEU A 267 9.45 -27.60 1.41
CA LEU A 267 9.81 -27.01 2.69
C LEU A 267 9.93 -28.15 3.71
N TYR A 268 11.11 -28.35 4.27
CA TYR A 268 11.38 -29.37 5.30
C TYR A 268 11.51 -28.71 6.65
N GLY A 269 10.62 -29.06 7.60
CA GLY A 269 10.67 -28.56 8.97
C GLY A 269 11.81 -29.19 9.76
N GLU A 270 12.91 -28.46 9.98
CA GLU A 270 13.98 -28.88 10.88
C GLU A 270 13.58 -28.67 12.35
N LYS A 271 13.06 -27.47 12.65
CA LYS A 271 12.50 -27.10 13.95
C LYS A 271 11.22 -26.34 13.72
N ILE A 272 10.10 -26.92 14.10
CA ILE A 272 8.77 -26.31 13.94
C ILE A 272 8.15 -26.09 15.32
N VAL A 273 7.77 -24.86 15.59
CA VAL A 273 7.09 -24.41 16.81
C VAL A 273 5.76 -23.74 16.47
N ASP A 274 5.73 -22.81 15.53
CA ASP A 274 4.54 -22.14 15.02
C ASP A 274 4.00 -22.82 13.78
N GLY A 275 4.83 -23.12 12.82
CA GLY A 275 4.56 -23.83 11.58
C GLY A 275 4.08 -22.98 10.42
N ARG A 276 3.70 -21.71 10.61
CA ARG A 276 3.16 -20.87 9.55
C ARG A 276 4.24 -20.42 8.57
N TYR A 277 3.90 -20.45 7.28
CA TYR A 277 4.74 -19.92 6.21
C TYR A 277 3.90 -19.17 5.18
N TRP A 278 4.53 -18.22 4.50
CA TRP A 278 3.96 -17.39 3.44
C TRP A 278 4.94 -17.23 2.29
N ALA A 279 4.45 -17.18 1.06
CA ALA A 279 5.27 -16.84 -0.09
C ALA A 279 4.52 -15.93 -1.06
N TRP A 280 5.25 -14.98 -1.63
CA TRP A 280 4.73 -14.06 -2.65
C TRP A 280 5.62 -14.09 -3.88
N LEU A 281 5.00 -14.34 -5.03
CA LEU A 281 5.59 -14.05 -6.34
C LEU A 281 5.53 -12.53 -6.58
N PRO A 282 6.36 -11.98 -7.48
CA PRO A 282 6.22 -10.60 -7.95
C PRO A 282 4.78 -10.28 -8.36
N GLN A 283 4.44 -8.98 -8.46
CA GLN A 283 3.13 -8.53 -8.93
C GLN A 283 2.82 -9.12 -10.30
N ARG A 284 1.54 -9.38 -10.55
CA ARG A 284 1.04 -9.98 -11.79
C ARG A 284 1.57 -9.28 -13.05
N GLU A 285 1.69 -7.98 -13.02
CA GLU A 285 2.12 -7.14 -14.13
C GLU A 285 3.59 -7.37 -14.53
N LEU A 286 4.40 -7.89 -13.60
CA LEU A 286 5.82 -8.18 -13.80
C LEU A 286 6.10 -9.63 -14.24
N LEU A 287 5.10 -10.49 -14.22
CA LEU A 287 5.21 -11.90 -14.53
C LEU A 287 4.67 -12.22 -15.94
N ASP A 288 5.04 -13.40 -16.46
CA ASP A 288 4.30 -14.02 -17.56
C ASP A 288 2.87 -14.36 -17.10
N SER A 289 1.90 -14.26 -18.01
CA SER A 289 0.48 -14.43 -17.69
C SER A 289 0.13 -15.77 -17.05
N ASP A 290 0.90 -16.80 -17.31
CA ASP A 290 0.68 -18.17 -16.82
C ASP A 290 1.46 -18.52 -15.55
N THR A 291 2.41 -17.66 -15.13
CA THR A 291 3.21 -17.90 -13.92
C THR A 291 2.37 -17.63 -12.66
N ARG A 292 2.15 -18.66 -11.83
CA ARG A 292 1.32 -18.56 -10.62
C ARG A 292 1.54 -19.71 -9.66
N PHE A 293 1.09 -19.56 -8.41
CA PHE A 293 0.93 -20.69 -7.51
C PHE A 293 -0.25 -21.59 -7.94
N PHE A 294 -0.16 -22.88 -7.66
CA PHE A 294 -1.26 -23.83 -7.90
C PHE A 294 -2.35 -23.73 -6.84
N ASP A 295 -1.96 -23.54 -5.59
CA ASP A 295 -2.86 -23.50 -4.43
C ASP A 295 -2.84 -22.10 -3.78
N PRO A 296 -3.23 -21.04 -4.51
CA PRO A 296 -3.12 -19.66 -4.03
C PRO A 296 -4.17 -19.34 -2.98
N THR A 297 -3.86 -18.36 -2.13
CA THR A 297 -4.85 -17.75 -1.24
C THR A 297 -5.12 -16.30 -1.65
N GLN A 298 -6.32 -15.82 -1.36
CA GLN A 298 -6.70 -14.42 -1.53
C GLN A 298 -6.53 -13.61 -0.25
N ARG A 299 -6.19 -14.24 0.88
CA ARG A 299 -5.90 -13.56 2.15
C ARG A 299 -4.48 -13.02 2.10
N THR A 300 -4.20 -11.99 2.90
CA THR A 300 -2.86 -11.41 3.06
C THR A 300 -2.23 -10.97 1.71
N THR A 301 -3.08 -10.49 0.78
CA THR A 301 -2.68 -10.00 -0.55
C THR A 301 -2.53 -8.47 -0.62
N LEU A 302 -2.47 -7.80 0.54
CA LEU A 302 -2.10 -6.39 0.63
C LEU A 302 -0.70 -6.19 0.09
N THR A 303 -0.49 -5.25 -0.81
CA THR A 303 0.87 -4.90 -1.25
C THR A 303 1.59 -4.07 -0.18
N VAL A 304 2.90 -4.25 -0.05
CA VAL A 304 3.77 -3.34 0.71
C VAL A 304 3.82 -1.99 -0.04
N PRO A 305 3.58 -0.81 0.60
CA PRO A 305 3.59 -0.58 2.05
C PRO A 305 2.21 -0.49 2.73
N ALA A 306 1.14 -1.05 2.17
CA ALA A 306 -0.19 -1.02 2.80
C ALA A 306 -0.23 -1.75 4.14
N THR A 307 0.72 -2.63 4.40
CA THR A 307 0.91 -3.34 5.65
C THR A 307 1.62 -2.52 6.74
N GLY A 308 2.06 -1.30 6.42
CA GLY A 308 2.73 -0.40 7.37
C GLY A 308 1.84 0.08 8.52
N ARG A 309 2.44 0.28 9.70
CA ARG A 309 1.70 0.64 10.94
C ARG A 309 1.23 2.09 10.98
N GLY A 310 1.96 2.98 10.35
CA GLY A 310 1.74 4.42 10.38
C GLY A 310 1.16 5.00 9.09
N VAL A 311 0.73 4.16 8.15
CA VAL A 311 0.08 4.54 6.91
C VAL A 311 -1.42 4.28 6.97
N LEU A 312 -2.20 5.08 6.24
CA LEU A 312 -3.63 4.86 6.07
C LEU A 312 -3.85 4.06 4.78
N ALA A 313 -4.25 2.81 4.93
CA ALA A 313 -4.41 1.87 3.82
C ALA A 313 -5.89 1.74 3.42
N THR A 314 -6.19 1.85 2.12
CA THR A 314 -7.55 1.70 1.60
C THR A 314 -7.68 0.55 0.60
N ALA A 315 -8.66 -0.32 0.83
CA ALA A 315 -9.19 -1.21 -0.19
C ALA A 315 -10.08 -0.45 -1.18
N TYR A 316 -10.37 -1.04 -2.33
CA TYR A 316 -11.36 -0.47 -3.25
C TYR A 316 -12.55 -1.40 -3.44
N TYR A 317 -13.72 -0.79 -3.61
CA TYR A 317 -14.96 -1.49 -3.83
C TYR A 317 -15.77 -0.88 -4.97
N ASN A 318 -16.76 -1.60 -5.46
CA ASN A 318 -17.72 -1.07 -6.43
C ASN A 318 -18.76 -0.22 -5.71
N GLN A 319 -18.66 1.09 -5.86
CA GLN A 319 -19.52 2.07 -5.18
C GLN A 319 -20.98 2.07 -5.68
N GLU A 320 -21.23 1.60 -6.89
CA GLU A 320 -22.58 1.50 -7.46
C GLU A 320 -23.34 0.32 -6.85
N LEU A 321 -22.64 -0.82 -6.69
CA LEU A 321 -23.22 -2.07 -6.19
C LEU A 321 -23.00 -2.29 -4.70
N ASN A 322 -22.19 -1.46 -4.03
CA ASN A 322 -21.70 -1.65 -2.67
C ASN A 322 -21.13 -3.06 -2.46
N SER A 323 -20.31 -3.53 -3.40
CA SER A 323 -19.77 -4.89 -3.40
C SER A 323 -18.23 -4.88 -3.44
N THR A 324 -17.63 -5.92 -2.87
CA THR A 324 -16.18 -6.14 -2.95
C THR A 324 -15.72 -6.37 -4.38
N VAL A 325 -14.46 -6.07 -4.66
CA VAL A 325 -13.80 -6.33 -5.95
C VAL A 325 -12.71 -7.37 -5.74
N SER A 326 -12.73 -8.44 -6.53
CA SER A 326 -11.80 -9.57 -6.38
C SER A 326 -10.33 -9.16 -6.45
N LYS A 327 -10.00 -8.19 -7.30
CA LYS A 327 -8.64 -7.65 -7.47
C LYS A 327 -8.15 -6.79 -6.30
N SER A 328 -9.06 -6.25 -5.45
CA SER A 328 -8.64 -5.49 -4.28
C SER A 328 -7.78 -6.34 -3.35
N GLY A 329 -6.61 -5.85 -2.96
CA GLY A 329 -5.78 -6.54 -1.99
C GLY A 329 -6.52 -6.72 -0.66
N ARG A 330 -6.41 -7.90 -0.05
CA ARG A 330 -7.15 -8.32 1.14
C ARG A 330 -6.24 -8.48 2.34
N GLY A 331 -6.78 -8.16 3.49
CA GLY A 331 -6.13 -8.35 4.79
C GLY A 331 -6.14 -9.80 5.31
N TYR A 332 -5.73 -10.02 6.50
CA TYR A 332 -5.07 -9.07 7.38
C TYR A 332 -3.58 -8.97 6.99
N THR A 333 -2.78 -8.20 7.75
CA THR A 333 -1.31 -8.30 7.61
C THR A 333 -0.82 -9.65 8.09
N ARG A 334 0.39 -10.06 7.71
CA ARG A 334 0.98 -11.34 8.12
C ARG A 334 1.09 -11.47 9.64
N ASP A 335 1.35 -10.37 10.36
CA ASP A 335 1.38 -10.31 11.82
C ASP A 335 -0.01 -10.13 12.49
N GLY A 336 -1.11 -10.29 11.70
CA GLY A 336 -2.48 -10.31 12.19
C GLY A 336 -3.11 -8.95 12.48
N ARG A 337 -2.47 -7.84 12.10
CA ARG A 337 -3.08 -6.51 12.28
C ARG A 337 -4.20 -6.28 11.26
N ILE A 338 -5.21 -5.51 11.70
CA ILE A 338 -6.31 -5.12 10.85
C ILE A 338 -5.81 -4.12 9.80
N LYS A 339 -5.82 -4.55 8.56
CA LYS A 339 -5.65 -3.82 7.32
C LYS A 339 -6.50 -4.50 6.25
N PRO A 340 -7.09 -3.75 5.32
CA PRO A 340 -7.07 -2.28 5.16
C PRO A 340 -7.67 -1.56 6.38
N ASP A 341 -7.41 -0.25 6.50
CA ASP A 341 -8.08 0.56 7.53
C ASP A 341 -9.51 0.88 7.12
N ILE A 342 -9.73 1.13 5.82
CA ILE A 342 -11.00 1.59 5.25
C ILE A 342 -11.14 1.09 3.81
N ALA A 343 -12.33 1.13 3.25
CA ALA A 343 -12.58 0.94 1.82
C ALA A 343 -13.17 2.21 1.20
N ALA A 344 -12.73 2.57 -0.01
CA ALA A 344 -13.28 3.67 -0.79
C ALA A 344 -13.72 3.22 -2.19
N GLY A 345 -14.62 3.95 -2.83
CA GLY A 345 -15.06 3.66 -4.20
C GLY A 345 -13.89 3.74 -5.18
N GLY A 346 -13.77 2.75 -6.06
CA GLY A 346 -12.64 2.67 -6.98
C GLY A 346 -12.98 2.01 -8.31
N VAL A 347 -14.26 1.94 -8.70
CA VAL A 347 -14.70 1.28 -9.94
C VAL A 347 -15.34 2.29 -10.87
N ASN A 348 -14.97 2.25 -12.16
CA ASN A 348 -15.55 3.06 -13.24
C ASN A 348 -15.58 4.57 -12.97
N ALA A 349 -14.56 5.09 -12.28
CA ALA A 349 -14.47 6.52 -12.03
C ALA A 349 -14.15 7.29 -13.33
N ILE A 350 -14.88 8.38 -13.60
CA ILE A 350 -14.54 9.32 -14.66
C ILE A 350 -13.36 10.15 -14.18
N VAL A 351 -12.27 10.17 -14.97
CA VAL A 351 -11.02 10.80 -14.59
C VAL A 351 -10.40 11.58 -15.75
N PRO A 352 -9.59 12.62 -15.50
CA PRO A 352 -8.90 13.33 -16.57
C PRO A 352 -7.77 12.48 -17.17
N LYS A 353 -7.47 12.73 -18.45
CA LYS A 353 -6.31 12.15 -19.15
C LYS A 353 -5.32 13.23 -19.60
N PRO A 354 -4.04 12.89 -19.77
CA PRO A 354 -3.07 13.82 -20.34
C PRO A 354 -3.51 14.38 -21.70
N GLY A 355 -3.28 15.64 -21.95
CA GLY A 355 -3.68 16.32 -23.18
C GLY A 355 -5.14 16.75 -23.21
N GLY A 356 -5.92 16.52 -22.15
CA GLY A 356 -7.31 16.94 -22.01
C GLY A 356 -8.34 15.83 -22.26
N GLY A 357 -9.61 16.10 -21.91
CA GLY A 357 -10.70 15.14 -21.95
C GLY A 357 -10.71 14.17 -20.78
N THR A 358 -11.57 13.15 -20.86
CA THR A 358 -11.83 12.19 -19.81
C THR A 358 -11.56 10.75 -20.26
N THR A 359 -11.38 9.88 -19.29
CA THR A 359 -11.35 8.42 -19.45
C THR A 359 -11.98 7.78 -18.22
N VAL A 360 -12.18 6.47 -18.25
CA VAL A 360 -12.68 5.69 -17.10
C VAL A 360 -11.52 4.92 -16.48
N ALA A 361 -11.44 4.95 -15.15
CA ALA A 361 -10.42 4.24 -14.41
C ALA A 361 -11.03 3.37 -13.29
N THR A 362 -10.42 2.21 -13.05
CA THR A 362 -10.78 1.28 -11.97
C THR A 362 -9.51 0.79 -11.29
N GLY A 363 -9.49 0.78 -9.97
CA GLY A 363 -8.39 0.19 -9.20
C GLY A 363 -8.14 0.85 -7.85
N SER A 364 -7.20 0.26 -7.15
CA SER A 364 -6.74 0.71 -5.83
C SER A 364 -6.27 2.17 -5.83
N SER A 365 -5.63 2.63 -6.92
CA SER A 365 -5.17 4.03 -7.05
C SER A 365 -6.29 5.05 -7.05
N VAL A 366 -7.47 4.71 -7.63
CA VAL A 366 -8.65 5.58 -7.62
C VAL A 366 -9.15 5.76 -6.19
N ALA A 367 -9.39 4.67 -5.49
CA ALA A 367 -9.83 4.69 -4.08
C ALA A 367 -8.84 5.44 -3.18
N THR A 368 -7.54 5.21 -3.38
CA THR A 368 -6.47 5.90 -2.65
C THR A 368 -6.49 7.40 -2.92
N SER A 369 -6.77 7.81 -4.17
CA SER A 369 -6.90 9.23 -4.54
C SER A 369 -8.10 9.89 -3.85
N VAL A 370 -9.26 9.23 -3.81
CA VAL A 370 -10.44 9.70 -3.06
C VAL A 370 -10.08 9.90 -1.60
N LEU A 371 -9.48 8.89 -0.97
CA LEU A 371 -9.09 8.94 0.44
C LEU A 371 -8.05 10.05 0.70
N ALA A 372 -7.10 10.26 -0.21
CA ALA A 372 -6.08 11.31 -0.07
C ALA A 372 -6.71 12.71 -0.07
N GLY A 373 -7.66 12.99 -0.96
CA GLY A 373 -8.43 14.24 -0.94
C GLY A 373 -9.24 14.41 0.35
N CYS A 374 -9.90 13.36 0.81
CA CYS A 374 -10.61 13.35 2.08
C CYS A 374 -9.68 13.65 3.27
N CYS A 375 -8.47 13.08 3.30
CA CYS A 375 -7.47 13.38 4.32
C CYS A 375 -7.01 14.83 4.27
N ALA A 376 -6.92 15.45 3.07
CA ALA A 376 -6.59 16.87 2.94
C ALA A 376 -7.66 17.75 3.59
N LEU A 377 -8.95 17.44 3.43
CA LEU A 377 -10.05 18.14 4.10
C LEU A 377 -10.01 17.97 5.63
N ILE A 378 -9.66 16.77 6.12
CA ILE A 378 -9.51 16.53 7.56
C ILE A 378 -8.32 17.34 8.11
N LEU A 379 -7.19 17.37 7.40
CA LEU A 379 -6.02 18.17 7.79
C LEU A 379 -6.31 19.69 7.75
N GLN A 380 -7.10 20.15 6.77
CA GLN A 380 -7.58 21.52 6.74
C GLN A 380 -8.39 21.85 7.98
N TRP A 381 -9.40 21.02 8.30
CA TRP A 381 -10.21 21.20 9.51
C TRP A 381 -9.36 21.17 10.78
N ALA A 382 -8.45 20.21 10.90
CA ALA A 382 -7.67 20.00 12.11
C ALA A 382 -6.64 21.11 12.32
N ILE A 383 -5.77 21.34 11.33
CA ILE A 383 -4.57 22.20 11.49
C ILE A 383 -4.84 23.62 11.01
N ILE A 384 -5.34 23.79 9.78
CA ILE A 384 -5.52 25.13 9.22
C ILE A 384 -6.61 25.89 9.96
N ASN A 385 -7.71 25.22 10.27
CA ASN A 385 -8.83 25.81 11.03
C ASN A 385 -8.65 25.69 12.56
N GLY A 386 -7.54 25.11 13.04
CA GLY A 386 -7.16 25.11 14.45
C GLY A 386 -7.98 24.18 15.37
N ASN A 387 -8.77 23.24 14.83
CA ASN A 387 -9.61 22.37 15.67
C ASN A 387 -8.79 21.25 16.36
N ASP A 388 -7.69 20.78 15.75
CA ASP A 388 -6.76 19.81 16.31
C ASP A 388 -5.34 20.03 15.74
N PRO A 389 -4.63 21.06 16.24
CA PRO A 389 -3.35 21.50 15.66
C PRO A 389 -2.22 20.46 15.73
N GLU A 390 -2.34 19.45 16.60
CA GLU A 390 -1.32 18.42 16.82
C GLU A 390 -1.66 17.07 16.19
N VAL A 391 -2.56 17.05 15.21
CA VAL A 391 -2.97 15.79 14.56
C VAL A 391 -1.80 15.14 13.83
N ARG A 392 -1.60 13.85 14.08
CA ARG A 392 -0.64 12.98 13.43
C ARG A 392 -1.36 11.83 12.73
N ALA A 393 -0.66 11.08 11.88
CA ALA A 393 -1.27 10.03 11.07
C ALA A 393 -2.13 9.05 11.89
N ARG A 394 -1.67 8.52 13.02
CA ARG A 394 -2.44 7.57 13.85
C ARG A 394 -3.77 8.17 14.35
N LYS A 395 -3.78 9.44 14.72
CA LYS A 395 -5.00 10.11 15.16
C LYS A 395 -5.95 10.35 13.99
N LEU A 396 -5.41 10.76 12.82
CA LEU A 396 -6.19 10.91 11.61
C LEU A 396 -6.80 9.57 11.17
N ILE A 397 -6.04 8.47 11.20
CA ILE A 397 -6.55 7.12 10.96
C ILE A 397 -7.74 6.80 11.89
N SER A 398 -7.60 7.11 13.18
CA SER A 398 -8.70 6.93 14.15
C SER A 398 -9.94 7.73 13.78
N TYR A 399 -9.79 8.96 13.27
CA TYR A 399 -10.92 9.77 12.80
C TYR A 399 -11.62 9.11 11.61
N VAL A 400 -10.86 8.65 10.61
CA VAL A 400 -11.41 7.98 9.42
C VAL A 400 -12.15 6.70 9.81
N VAL A 401 -11.53 5.86 10.64
CA VAL A 401 -12.10 4.59 11.08
C VAL A 401 -13.40 4.79 11.90
N ARG A 402 -13.43 5.80 12.78
CA ARG A 402 -14.62 6.08 13.61
C ARG A 402 -15.83 6.55 12.80
N GLY A 403 -15.60 7.20 11.66
CA GLY A 403 -16.67 7.64 10.77
C GLY A 403 -17.01 6.63 9.68
N ALA A 404 -16.41 5.45 9.69
CA ALA A 404 -16.65 4.43 8.67
C ALA A 404 -18.12 3.99 8.64
N LYS A 405 -18.67 3.86 7.44
CA LYS A 405 -20.00 3.31 7.23
C LYS A 405 -19.95 1.81 7.07
N MET A 406 -20.68 1.08 7.87
CA MET A 406 -20.79 -0.37 7.78
C MET A 406 -21.90 -0.76 6.81
N ARG A 407 -21.68 -1.84 6.06
CA ARG A 407 -22.72 -2.47 5.24
C ARG A 407 -23.51 -3.44 6.10
N GLN A 408 -24.81 -3.47 5.93
CA GLN A 408 -25.68 -4.40 6.67
C GLN A 408 -25.36 -5.86 6.29
N GLY A 409 -25.29 -6.72 7.28
CA GLY A 409 -25.02 -8.16 7.12
C GLY A 409 -23.55 -8.55 7.18
N ASP A 410 -22.62 -7.60 7.17
CA ASP A 410 -21.20 -7.88 7.31
C ASP A 410 -20.72 -7.74 8.77
N ILE A 411 -19.71 -8.52 9.13
CA ILE A 411 -19.02 -8.40 10.42
C ILE A 411 -17.78 -7.54 10.21
N TYR A 412 -17.54 -6.59 11.10
CA TYR A 412 -16.42 -5.66 11.06
C TYR A 412 -15.56 -5.73 12.33
N PRO A 413 -14.23 -5.49 12.24
CA PRO A 413 -13.45 -5.30 11.00
C PRO A 413 -13.26 -6.63 10.25
N ASN A 414 -13.05 -6.55 8.92
CA ASN A 414 -12.80 -7.73 8.09
C ASN A 414 -11.72 -7.49 7.01
N ILE A 415 -11.36 -8.55 6.31
CA ILE A 415 -10.23 -8.54 5.36
C ILE A 415 -10.48 -7.72 4.10
N ASP A 416 -11.74 -7.49 3.71
CA ASP A 416 -12.12 -6.81 2.47
C ASP A 416 -12.34 -5.31 2.69
N TRP A 417 -13.00 -4.95 3.79
CA TRP A 417 -13.47 -3.59 4.07
C TRP A 417 -12.68 -2.87 5.16
N GLY A 418 -11.82 -3.60 5.90
CA GLY A 418 -11.26 -3.07 7.14
C GLY A 418 -12.35 -2.72 8.14
N TYR A 419 -12.42 -1.45 8.56
CA TYR A 419 -13.45 -0.96 9.48
C TYR A 419 -14.73 -0.50 8.79
N GLY A 420 -14.79 -0.51 7.44
CA GLY A 420 -15.98 -0.15 6.67
C GLY A 420 -15.68 0.73 5.47
N MET A 421 -16.73 1.36 4.93
CA MET A 421 -16.65 2.29 3.80
C MET A 421 -16.36 3.71 4.26
N LEU A 422 -15.56 4.44 3.49
CA LEU A 422 -15.28 5.85 3.72
C LEU A 422 -16.56 6.70 3.65
N ASP A 423 -16.87 7.43 4.72
CA ASP A 423 -17.99 8.34 4.80
C ASP A 423 -17.58 9.66 5.47
N MET A 424 -17.34 10.68 4.66
CA MET A 424 -16.88 11.99 5.14
C MET A 424 -17.93 12.69 6.00
N LYS A 425 -19.20 12.49 5.70
CA LYS A 425 -20.28 13.08 6.53
C LYS A 425 -20.23 12.53 7.95
N ASN A 426 -20.17 11.23 8.10
CA ASN A 426 -20.08 10.59 9.41
C ASN A 426 -18.80 10.96 10.16
N ILE A 427 -17.67 11.10 9.46
CA ILE A 427 -16.41 11.58 10.07
C ILE A 427 -16.62 12.96 10.70
N PHE A 428 -17.14 13.94 9.95
CA PHE A 428 -17.36 15.29 10.45
C PHE A 428 -18.48 15.37 11.50
N ASP A 429 -19.52 14.56 11.40
CA ASP A 429 -20.57 14.48 12.43
C ASP A 429 -20.00 13.93 13.75
N SER A 430 -19.07 12.98 13.70
CA SER A 430 -18.35 12.49 14.89
C SER A 430 -17.53 13.60 15.59
N PHE A 431 -16.96 14.54 14.84
CA PHE A 431 -16.24 15.69 15.41
C PHE A 431 -17.16 16.65 16.15
N ARG A 432 -18.35 16.93 15.59
CA ARG A 432 -19.36 17.80 16.22
C ARG A 432 -19.82 17.23 17.55
N SER A 433 -20.10 15.94 17.61
CA SER A 433 -20.49 15.25 18.83
C SER A 433 -19.43 15.34 19.93
N GLN A 434 -18.14 15.21 19.56
CA GLN A 434 -17.02 15.35 20.49
C GLN A 434 -16.88 16.78 21.02
N LYS A 435 -17.08 17.79 20.17
CA LYS A 435 -17.03 19.21 20.59
C LYS A 435 -18.14 19.52 21.59
N GLN A 436 -19.37 19.08 21.33
CA GLN A 436 -20.48 19.22 22.26
C GLN A 436 -20.21 18.54 23.62
N LEU A 437 -19.66 17.33 23.61
CA LEU A 437 -19.29 16.63 24.84
C LEU A 437 -18.18 17.37 25.61
N LYS A 438 -17.22 17.96 24.92
CA LYS A 438 -16.18 18.78 25.54
C LYS A 438 -16.74 20.05 26.15
N GLU A 439 -17.60 20.77 25.44
CA GLU A 439 -18.25 21.98 25.92
C GLU A 439 -19.11 21.71 27.19
N ILE A 440 -19.83 20.56 27.19
CA ILE A 440 -20.58 20.10 28.37
C ILE A 440 -19.63 19.77 29.53
N ARG A 441 -18.53 19.12 29.29
CA ARG A 441 -17.51 18.79 30.29
C ARG A 441 -16.89 20.07 30.88
N ASP A 442 -16.45 20.97 30.02
CA ASP A 442 -15.83 22.25 30.44
C ASP A 442 -16.82 23.14 31.22
N SER A 443 -18.14 23.03 30.96
CA SER A 443 -19.16 23.72 31.75
C SER A 443 -19.35 23.08 33.14
N ILE A 444 -19.31 21.74 33.22
CA ILE A 444 -19.43 20.98 34.47
C ILE A 444 -18.20 21.21 35.38
N ASP A 445 -17.00 21.23 34.79
CA ASP A 445 -15.75 21.49 35.53
C ASP A 445 -15.70 22.92 36.13
N LYS A 446 -16.36 23.91 35.51
CA LYS A 446 -16.48 25.25 36.01
C LYS A 446 -17.42 25.36 37.22
N ASP A 447 -18.40 24.49 37.33
CA ASP A 447 -19.40 24.47 38.40
C ASP A 447 -19.03 23.60 39.62
N GLY A 448 -17.83 23.01 39.64
CA GLY A 448 -17.23 22.37 40.85
C GLY A 448 -17.82 21.04 41.30
N ASN A 449 -18.71 20.40 40.53
CA ASN A 449 -19.40 19.13 40.90
C ASN A 449 -19.08 17.96 39.94
N SER A 450 -17.78 17.65 39.76
CA SER A 450 -17.32 17.00 38.57
C SER A 450 -17.35 15.45 38.50
N LYS A 451 -17.30 14.73 39.59
CA LYS A 451 -16.97 13.27 39.49
C LYS A 451 -18.17 12.28 39.37
N TYR A 452 -19.35 12.68 39.84
CA TYR A 452 -20.50 11.75 39.84
C TYR A 452 -21.50 11.94 38.69
N ILE A 453 -21.46 13.06 38.00
CA ILE A 453 -22.42 13.41 36.93
C ILE A 453 -21.99 12.82 35.60
N GLU A 454 -20.70 12.63 35.36
CA GLU A 454 -20.15 12.10 34.10
C GLU A 454 -20.65 10.68 33.80
N PHE A 455 -20.73 9.80 34.81
CA PHE A 455 -21.27 8.45 34.66
C PHE A 455 -22.79 8.37 34.48
N SER A 456 -23.53 9.30 35.07
CA SER A 456 -25.01 9.28 34.98
C SER A 456 -25.54 9.83 33.66
N ILE A 457 -24.89 10.79 33.03
CA ILE A 457 -25.29 11.35 31.72
C ILE A 457 -24.97 10.37 30.59
N ILE A 458 -23.81 9.72 30.63
CA ILE A 458 -23.46 8.68 29.67
C ILE A 458 -24.41 7.49 29.79
N ARG A 459 -24.74 7.06 31.01
CA ARG A 459 -25.67 5.96 31.26
C ARG A 459 -27.10 6.28 30.81
N LYS A 460 -27.61 7.49 31.04
CA LYS A 460 -28.96 7.90 30.60
C LYS A 460 -29.09 7.97 29.07
N ARG A 461 -28.07 8.45 28.35
CA ARG A 461 -28.11 8.50 26.87
C ARG A 461 -27.96 7.15 26.20
N VAL A 462 -27.14 6.24 26.75
CA VAL A 462 -27.03 4.87 26.25
C VAL A 462 -28.31 4.08 26.51
N ILE A 463 -28.93 4.26 27.68
CA ILE A 463 -30.18 3.60 28.03
C ILE A 463 -31.36 4.13 27.19
N ASN A 464 -31.49 5.44 27.01
CA ASN A 464 -32.57 5.99 26.19
C ASN A 464 -32.45 5.58 24.69
N LYS A 465 -31.24 5.36 24.19
CA LYS A 465 -31.06 4.85 22.83
C LYS A 465 -31.36 3.35 22.65
N LEU A 466 -31.39 2.60 23.75
CA LEU A 466 -31.73 1.16 23.75
C LEU A 466 -33.24 0.89 23.98
N TYR A 467 -34.02 1.92 24.32
CA TYR A 467 -35.48 1.81 24.55
C TYR A 467 -36.30 2.58 23.53
N ASP A 468 -35.69 3.31 22.59
CA ASP A 468 -36.35 4.00 21.45
C ASP A 468 -36.18 3.23 20.11
N GLU A 469 -35.68 2.02 20.15
CA GLU A 469 -35.77 0.99 19.11
C GLU A 469 -36.56 -0.19 19.65
#